data_fbf4155c811e5f684c6814b764ae3828
#
_entry.id   fbf4155c811e5f684c6814b764ae3828
#
_cell.length_a   1.000
_cell.length_b   1.000
_cell.length_c   1.000
_cell.angle_alpha   90.00
_cell.angle_beta   90.00
_cell.angle_gamma   90.00
#
_symmetry.space_group_name_H-M   'P 1'
#
loop_
_entity.id
_entity.type
_entity.pdbx_description
1 polymer ?
#
loop_
_entity_poly.entity_id
_entity_poly.type
_entity_poly.pdbx_seq_one_letter_code
_entity_poly.pdbx_strand_id
1 'polypeptide(L)'
;MQIHVIKQGQSLWGISQLYSVPYPRLVDINALEQPGQLAMGQTLLVPTQNRYTVQQGDSFYSIASKTGVSILELRQANPQITGNVLYPGQVLRIPQKPKPTTLVNAFAEPYPKTVDYARTAAKALSWLSIFSYHVDAAGNLRPLEDETLLQVAKSNGVKPLLTITNIKEGADFDTELATTILTSEQVQNTLINNVLTTMNQKGYSGVNVDFEFLGIENKERYNQFLRKLVQKLRPQGYIVTTAVAPKTSADQKGVLYEGHDYQAHSKIVDYVIIMTYEWGWSGGPPLPVSPLPQVEEVLRYALTVIPKNKLIMGINLYGYDWTLPYVEGGPFAKALSIPQATRLAYTKQAEIQYDQEDEAPFYTYYDQNRKEHIVWFEDLRSYAAKFNLIKELGIAGMAFWNLAFPYPPLWILIQDRFQVKK
;
A
#
# COMPACT_ATOMS: atom_id res chain seq x y z
N MET A 1 2.86 19.58 -2.61
CA MET A 1 1.55 19.20 -3.17
C MET A 1 0.46 19.43 -2.14
N GLN A 2 -0.75 19.78 -2.58
CA GLN A 2 -1.94 19.91 -1.73
C GLN A 2 -3.01 18.91 -2.18
N ILE A 3 -3.72 18.31 -1.22
CA ILE A 3 -4.90 17.47 -1.51
C ILE A 3 -6.13 18.36 -1.45
N HIS A 4 -6.90 18.40 -2.55
CA HIS A 4 -8.16 19.09 -2.64
C HIS A 4 -9.30 18.08 -2.61
N VAL A 5 -10.34 18.35 -1.81
CA VAL A 5 -11.57 17.55 -1.75
C VAL A 5 -12.65 18.28 -2.52
N ILE A 6 -13.22 17.62 -3.51
CA ILE A 6 -14.25 18.19 -4.39
C ILE A 6 -15.54 18.44 -3.61
N LYS A 7 -16.07 19.64 -3.73
CA LYS A 7 -17.32 20.07 -3.13
C LYS A 7 -18.41 20.23 -4.21
N GLN A 8 -19.65 20.25 -3.77
CA GLN A 8 -20.81 20.48 -4.66
C GLN A 8 -20.62 21.73 -5.54
N GLY A 9 -20.87 21.58 -6.84
CA GLY A 9 -20.79 22.66 -7.82
C GLY A 9 -19.38 23.04 -8.28
N GLN A 10 -18.33 22.40 -7.77
CA GLN A 10 -16.97 22.63 -8.25
C GLN A 10 -16.72 21.91 -9.57
N SER A 11 -15.97 22.57 -10.45
CA SER A 11 -15.45 22.00 -11.69
C SER A 11 -13.92 21.98 -11.66
N LEU A 12 -13.29 21.09 -12.43
CA LEU A 12 -11.84 21.05 -12.55
C LEU A 12 -11.26 22.37 -13.06
N TRP A 13 -11.99 23.08 -13.93
CA TRP A 13 -11.60 24.42 -14.39
C TRP A 13 -11.61 25.43 -13.23
N GLY A 14 -12.68 25.47 -12.41
CA GLY A 14 -12.75 26.34 -11.23
C GLY A 14 -11.63 26.05 -10.22
N ILE A 15 -11.31 24.75 -10.01
CA ILE A 15 -10.19 24.32 -9.16
C ILE A 15 -8.85 24.78 -9.75
N SER A 16 -8.67 24.71 -11.08
CA SER A 16 -7.45 25.18 -11.73
C SER A 16 -7.22 26.70 -11.50
N GLN A 17 -8.30 27.51 -11.56
CA GLN A 17 -8.25 28.94 -11.25
C GLN A 17 -7.96 29.21 -9.78
N LEU A 18 -8.65 28.48 -8.86
CA LEU A 18 -8.46 28.62 -7.40
C LEU A 18 -7.00 28.46 -6.99
N TYR A 19 -6.31 27.48 -7.59
CA TYR A 19 -4.93 27.16 -7.26
C TYR A 19 -3.90 27.79 -8.21
N SER A 20 -4.33 28.49 -9.24
CA SER A 20 -3.46 29.01 -10.32
C SER A 20 -2.59 27.90 -10.93
N VAL A 21 -3.17 26.73 -11.17
CA VAL A 21 -2.55 25.58 -11.80
C VAL A 21 -3.17 25.31 -13.15
N PRO A 22 -2.41 25.14 -14.24
CA PRO A 22 -2.96 24.88 -15.56
C PRO A 22 -3.90 23.65 -15.57
N TYR A 23 -5.08 23.78 -16.17
CA TYR A 23 -6.08 22.72 -16.28
C TYR A 23 -5.49 21.38 -16.79
N PRO A 24 -4.70 21.34 -17.90
CA PRO A 24 -4.10 20.08 -18.37
C PRO A 24 -3.21 19.43 -17.32
N ARG A 25 -2.49 20.24 -16.52
CA ARG A 25 -1.61 19.74 -15.47
C ARG A 25 -2.38 19.04 -14.35
N LEU A 26 -3.60 19.54 -14.01
CA LEU A 26 -4.47 18.88 -13.04
C LEU A 26 -5.02 17.55 -13.59
N VAL A 27 -5.37 17.51 -14.88
CA VAL A 27 -5.78 16.27 -15.56
C VAL A 27 -4.67 15.22 -15.50
N ASP A 28 -3.46 15.58 -15.91
CA ASP A 28 -2.32 14.68 -16.00
C ASP A 28 -1.91 14.11 -14.65
N ILE A 29 -1.76 14.97 -13.63
CA ILE A 29 -1.32 14.58 -12.29
C ILE A 29 -2.31 13.61 -11.63
N ASN A 30 -3.62 13.80 -11.90
CA ASN A 30 -4.67 12.98 -11.32
C ASN A 30 -5.11 11.84 -12.24
N ALA A 31 -4.48 11.69 -13.40
CA ALA A 31 -4.81 10.67 -14.40
C ALA A 31 -6.32 10.60 -14.69
N LEU A 32 -6.96 11.78 -14.88
CA LEU A 32 -8.40 11.88 -15.10
C LEU A 32 -8.75 11.53 -16.54
N GLU A 33 -9.32 10.35 -16.76
CA GLU A 33 -9.82 9.93 -18.08
C GLU A 33 -11.02 10.77 -18.55
N GLN A 34 -11.87 11.18 -17.59
CA GLN A 34 -13.07 11.97 -17.83
C GLN A 34 -13.09 13.19 -16.89
N PRO A 35 -12.37 14.28 -17.22
CA PRO A 35 -12.18 15.42 -16.30
C PRO A 35 -13.46 16.18 -15.92
N GLY A 36 -14.55 16.01 -16.68
CA GLY A 36 -15.85 16.56 -16.35
C GLY A 36 -16.68 15.73 -15.37
N GLN A 37 -16.25 14.51 -15.07
CA GLN A 37 -16.96 13.57 -14.20
C GLN A 37 -16.27 13.49 -12.83
N LEU A 38 -16.49 14.50 -12.00
CA LEU A 38 -15.93 14.58 -10.65
C LEU A 38 -17.00 14.22 -9.62
N ALA A 39 -16.72 13.23 -8.78
CA ALA A 39 -17.60 12.88 -7.67
C ALA A 39 -17.44 13.88 -6.51
N MET A 40 -18.52 14.23 -5.83
CA MET A 40 -18.46 14.98 -4.59
C MET A 40 -17.69 14.18 -3.53
N GLY A 41 -16.77 14.81 -2.82
CA GLY A 41 -15.88 14.15 -1.86
C GLY A 41 -14.64 13.47 -2.48
N GLN A 42 -14.54 13.38 -3.82
CA GLN A 42 -13.33 12.89 -4.51
C GLN A 42 -12.12 13.77 -4.19
N THR A 43 -10.95 13.14 -4.04
CA THR A 43 -9.68 13.86 -3.81
C THR A 43 -8.91 14.10 -5.11
N LEU A 44 -8.29 15.27 -5.21
CA LEU A 44 -7.36 15.64 -6.28
C LEU A 44 -6.02 16.06 -5.69
N LEU A 45 -4.94 15.64 -6.32
CA LEU A 45 -3.60 16.12 -6.03
C LEU A 45 -3.33 17.42 -6.81
N VAL A 46 -2.97 18.49 -6.09
CA VAL A 46 -2.74 19.81 -6.68
C VAL A 46 -1.29 20.25 -6.48
N PRO A 47 -0.54 20.56 -7.56
CA PRO A 47 0.88 20.96 -7.49
C PRO A 47 1.04 22.43 -7.09
N THR A 48 1.03 22.73 -5.79
CA THR A 48 1.04 24.10 -5.23
C THR A 48 2.43 24.67 -4.91
N GLN A 49 3.52 24.05 -5.30
CA GLN A 49 4.90 24.55 -5.17
C GLN A 49 5.22 25.20 -3.81
N ASN A 50 5.03 24.47 -2.71
CA ASN A 50 5.23 24.94 -1.33
C ASN A 50 4.27 26.05 -0.89
N ARG A 51 3.15 26.17 -1.53
CA ARG A 51 2.04 27.02 -1.12
C ARG A 51 0.87 26.15 -0.71
N TYR A 52 0.07 26.64 0.20
CA TYR A 52 -1.19 26.03 0.61
C TYR A 52 -2.30 27.07 0.45
N THR A 53 -3.28 26.76 -0.37
CA THR A 53 -4.48 27.58 -0.48
C THR A 53 -5.48 27.10 0.57
N VAL A 54 -5.81 27.97 1.51
CA VAL A 54 -6.74 27.71 2.61
C VAL A 54 -8.08 27.26 2.10
N GLN A 55 -8.59 26.16 2.60
CA GLN A 55 -9.93 25.63 2.33
C GLN A 55 -10.89 25.99 3.45
N GLN A 56 -12.18 25.91 3.19
CA GLN A 56 -13.20 26.14 4.22
C GLN A 56 -13.06 25.14 5.36
N GLY A 57 -12.99 25.63 6.60
CA GLY A 57 -12.79 24.82 7.80
C GLY A 57 -11.33 24.61 8.18
N ASP A 58 -10.37 25.12 7.38
CA ASP A 58 -8.97 25.05 7.75
C ASP A 58 -8.62 25.95 8.94
N SER A 59 -7.65 25.45 9.72
CA SER A 59 -6.98 26.17 10.80
C SER A 59 -5.46 26.01 10.64
N PHE A 60 -4.67 26.81 11.36
CA PHE A 60 -3.22 26.59 11.42
C PHE A 60 -2.87 25.17 11.87
N TYR A 61 -3.65 24.60 12.79
CA TYR A 61 -3.45 23.23 13.26
C TYR A 61 -3.71 22.21 12.13
N SER A 62 -4.86 22.28 11.47
CA SER A 62 -5.20 21.33 10.40
C SER A 62 -4.24 21.44 9.20
N ILE A 63 -3.82 22.67 8.82
CA ILE A 63 -2.86 22.87 7.74
C ILE A 63 -1.47 22.34 8.13
N ALA A 64 -1.01 22.60 9.35
CA ALA A 64 0.25 22.07 9.86
C ALA A 64 0.27 20.54 9.81
N SER A 65 -0.80 19.88 10.28
CA SER A 65 -0.96 18.43 10.18
C SER A 65 -0.95 17.93 8.74
N LYS A 66 -1.76 18.53 7.85
CA LYS A 66 -1.86 18.16 6.42
C LYS A 66 -0.52 18.33 5.67
N THR A 67 0.30 19.29 6.06
CA THR A 67 1.56 19.64 5.38
C THR A 67 2.81 19.06 6.04
N GLY A 68 2.66 18.47 7.24
CA GLY A 68 3.77 17.87 7.99
C GLY A 68 4.77 18.88 8.56
N VAL A 69 4.33 20.12 8.82
CA VAL A 69 5.12 21.16 9.49
C VAL A 69 4.54 21.46 10.86
N SER A 70 5.30 22.03 11.78
CA SER A 70 4.74 22.51 13.04
C SER A 70 3.96 23.83 12.86
N ILE A 71 3.02 24.10 13.76
CA ILE A 71 2.28 25.37 13.76
C ILE A 71 3.25 26.56 13.85
N LEU A 72 4.31 26.42 14.64
CA LEU A 72 5.33 27.44 14.82
C LEU A 72 6.06 27.76 13.50
N GLU A 73 6.53 26.72 12.81
CA GLU A 73 7.20 26.87 11.51
C GLU A 73 6.26 27.48 10.46
N LEU A 74 4.98 27.04 10.45
CA LEU A 74 3.98 27.57 9.53
C LEU A 74 3.74 29.07 9.78
N ARG A 75 3.65 29.51 11.05
CA ARG A 75 3.50 30.92 11.42
C ARG A 75 4.75 31.74 11.09
N GLN A 76 5.94 31.22 11.39
CA GLN A 76 7.20 31.88 11.05
C GLN A 76 7.36 32.11 9.55
N ALA A 77 6.86 31.15 8.73
CA ALA A 77 6.88 31.30 7.26
C ALA A 77 5.83 32.29 6.73
N ASN A 78 4.85 32.69 7.58
CA ASN A 78 3.73 33.58 7.23
C ASN A 78 3.55 34.71 8.26
N PRO A 79 4.57 35.53 8.52
CA PRO A 79 4.55 36.55 9.58
C PRO A 79 3.51 37.66 9.33
N GLN A 80 3.05 37.81 8.08
CA GLN A 80 2.00 38.76 7.71
C GLN A 80 0.62 38.38 8.27
N ILE A 81 0.44 37.16 8.78
CA ILE A 81 -0.82 36.68 9.36
C ILE A 81 -0.71 36.75 10.88
N THR A 82 -1.14 37.85 11.46
CA THR A 82 -1.00 38.12 12.89
C THR A 82 -2.09 37.47 13.78
N GLY A 83 -3.22 37.11 13.18
CA GLY A 83 -4.35 36.47 13.89
C GLY A 83 -4.38 34.93 13.78
N ASN A 84 -5.43 34.35 14.36
CA ASN A 84 -5.71 32.90 14.27
C ASN A 84 -6.69 32.55 13.17
N VAL A 85 -7.39 33.55 12.59
CA VAL A 85 -8.42 33.34 11.57
C VAL A 85 -7.77 33.23 10.20
N LEU A 86 -8.13 32.18 9.47
CA LEU A 86 -7.74 31.98 8.08
C LEU A 86 -9.00 32.03 7.20
N TYR A 87 -8.87 32.63 6.03
CA TYR A 87 -9.98 32.77 5.07
C TYR A 87 -9.79 31.84 3.88
N PRO A 88 -10.84 31.14 3.41
CA PRO A 88 -10.79 30.34 2.19
C PRO A 88 -10.22 31.15 1.01
N GLY A 89 -9.31 30.53 0.24
CA GLY A 89 -8.59 31.18 -0.85
C GLY A 89 -7.31 31.93 -0.44
N GLN A 90 -7.09 32.18 0.85
CA GLN A 90 -5.84 32.75 1.36
C GLN A 90 -4.68 31.77 1.07
N VAL A 91 -3.54 32.28 0.65
CA VAL A 91 -2.36 31.47 0.32
C VAL A 91 -1.31 31.58 1.42
N LEU A 92 -0.96 30.44 2.01
CA LEU A 92 0.13 30.31 2.97
C LEU A 92 1.37 29.72 2.29
N ARG A 93 2.54 30.23 2.67
CA ARG A 93 3.82 29.62 2.34
C ARG A 93 4.08 28.44 3.29
N ILE A 94 4.39 27.27 2.73
CA ILE A 94 4.77 26.09 3.52
C ILE A 94 6.30 25.98 3.54
N PRO A 95 6.93 25.92 4.73
CA PRO A 95 8.37 25.70 4.83
C PRO A 95 8.79 24.38 4.17
N GLN A 96 9.86 24.39 3.42
CA GLN A 96 10.45 23.15 2.93
C GLN A 96 11.23 22.48 4.05
N LYS A 97 10.95 21.20 4.26
CA LYS A 97 11.76 20.33 5.12
C LYS A 97 12.48 19.29 4.26
N PRO A 98 13.65 18.81 4.69
CA PRO A 98 14.24 17.62 4.10
C PRO A 98 13.23 16.48 4.15
N LYS A 99 13.02 15.82 3.01
CA LYS A 99 12.12 14.68 2.95
C LYS A 99 12.79 13.49 3.64
N PRO A 100 12.11 12.78 4.55
CA PRO A 100 12.66 11.56 5.12
C PRO A 100 12.88 10.52 4.01
N THR A 101 13.97 9.77 4.11
CA THR A 101 14.25 8.66 3.19
C THR A 101 13.39 7.46 3.58
N THR A 102 12.82 6.79 2.57
CA THR A 102 11.97 5.61 2.77
C THR A 102 12.22 4.55 1.71
N LEU A 103 11.95 3.29 2.04
CA LEU A 103 11.84 2.20 1.07
C LEU A 103 10.40 2.13 0.58
N VAL A 104 10.23 1.88 -0.71
CA VAL A 104 8.93 1.68 -1.34
C VAL A 104 8.98 0.42 -2.18
N ASN A 105 8.22 -0.57 -1.79
CA ASN A 105 7.99 -1.80 -2.54
C ASN A 105 6.61 -1.77 -3.18
N ALA A 106 6.44 -2.44 -4.31
CA ALA A 106 5.12 -2.78 -4.83
C ALA A 106 5.13 -4.21 -5.35
N PHE A 107 4.04 -4.92 -5.14
CA PHE A 107 3.82 -6.24 -5.71
C PHE A 107 3.15 -6.12 -7.09
N ALA A 108 3.60 -6.92 -8.04
CA ALA A 108 3.08 -6.93 -9.40
C ALA A 108 2.98 -8.34 -9.95
N GLU A 109 1.80 -8.70 -10.42
CA GLU A 109 1.59 -9.90 -11.23
C GLU A 109 1.93 -9.59 -12.70
N PRO A 110 2.50 -10.52 -13.46
CA PRO A 110 3.02 -10.24 -14.81
C PRO A 110 1.93 -10.19 -15.90
N TYR A 111 0.81 -9.51 -15.63
CA TYR A 111 -0.21 -9.24 -16.63
C TYR A 111 0.09 -7.97 -17.43
N PRO A 112 -0.30 -7.88 -18.72
CA PRO A 112 0.03 -6.75 -19.59
C PRO A 112 -0.32 -5.38 -18.96
N LYS A 113 -1.53 -5.23 -18.41
CA LYS A 113 -1.95 -3.98 -17.75
C LYS A 113 -1.10 -3.63 -16.53
N THR A 114 -0.73 -4.62 -15.73
CA THR A 114 0.11 -4.42 -14.54
C THR A 114 1.51 -3.93 -14.92
N VAL A 115 2.04 -4.37 -16.06
CA VAL A 115 3.32 -3.88 -16.60
C VAL A 115 3.28 -2.37 -16.88
N ASP A 116 2.20 -1.85 -17.47
CA ASP A 116 2.05 -0.41 -17.73
C ASP A 116 1.93 0.40 -16.43
N TYR A 117 1.23 -0.16 -15.44
CA TYR A 117 1.15 0.45 -14.12
C TYR A 117 2.49 0.42 -13.38
N ALA A 118 3.26 -0.66 -13.52
CA ALA A 118 4.62 -0.74 -12.98
C ALA A 118 5.54 0.32 -13.59
N ARG A 119 5.45 0.60 -14.91
CA ARG A 119 6.18 1.70 -15.55
C ARG A 119 5.85 3.05 -14.94
N THR A 120 4.56 3.30 -14.66
CA THR A 120 4.10 4.54 -14.03
C THR A 120 4.61 4.68 -12.61
N ALA A 121 4.62 3.60 -11.82
CA ALA A 121 5.07 3.57 -10.44
C ALA A 121 6.60 3.63 -10.28
N ALA A 122 7.36 3.15 -11.26
CA ALA A 122 8.78 2.82 -11.15
C ALA A 122 9.67 3.93 -10.55
N LYS A 123 9.37 5.21 -10.87
CA LYS A 123 10.11 6.36 -10.31
C LYS A 123 9.97 6.48 -8.79
N ALA A 124 8.86 5.98 -8.24
CA ALA A 124 8.54 6.01 -6.81
C ALA A 124 8.87 4.68 -6.10
N LEU A 125 9.49 3.70 -6.77
CA LEU A 125 9.80 2.40 -6.19
C LEU A 125 11.28 2.25 -5.87
N SER A 126 11.58 1.60 -4.74
CA SER A 126 12.88 1.01 -4.41
C SER A 126 12.96 -0.42 -4.94
N TRP A 127 11.87 -1.17 -4.77
CA TRP A 127 11.74 -2.57 -5.13
C TRP A 127 10.45 -2.83 -5.90
N LEU A 128 10.51 -3.83 -6.77
CA LEU A 128 9.34 -4.41 -7.44
C LEU A 128 9.33 -5.91 -7.13
N SER A 129 8.44 -6.34 -6.26
CA SER A 129 8.22 -7.75 -5.93
C SER A 129 7.32 -8.38 -6.98
N ILE A 130 7.90 -9.25 -7.83
CA ILE A 130 7.16 -9.93 -8.90
C ILE A 130 6.43 -11.12 -8.29
N PHE A 131 5.11 -11.10 -8.34
CA PHE A 131 4.20 -12.04 -7.69
C PHE A 131 3.58 -12.98 -8.73
N SER A 132 3.67 -14.31 -8.60
CA SER A 132 4.54 -15.04 -7.71
C SER A 132 4.97 -16.37 -8.37
N TYR A 133 6.12 -16.87 -7.93
CA TYR A 133 6.52 -18.24 -8.20
C TYR A 133 5.85 -19.16 -7.17
N HIS A 134 4.89 -19.96 -7.62
CA HIS A 134 4.27 -20.99 -6.78
C HIS A 134 5.25 -22.14 -6.60
N VAL A 135 5.41 -22.59 -5.35
CA VAL A 135 6.26 -23.71 -5.00
C VAL A 135 5.45 -24.99 -5.01
N ASP A 136 5.93 -26.04 -5.66
CA ASP A 136 5.30 -27.37 -5.60
C ASP A 136 5.81 -28.21 -4.41
N ALA A 137 5.19 -29.37 -4.19
CA ALA A 137 5.54 -30.29 -3.10
C ALA A 137 6.95 -30.90 -3.21
N ALA A 138 7.61 -30.80 -4.38
CA ALA A 138 8.98 -31.23 -4.62
C ALA A 138 10.02 -30.09 -4.46
N GLY A 139 9.57 -28.86 -4.23
CA GLY A 139 10.42 -27.67 -4.11
C GLY A 139 10.76 -27.03 -5.47
N ASN A 140 10.04 -27.37 -6.54
CA ASN A 140 10.21 -26.68 -7.81
C ASN A 140 9.43 -25.37 -7.84
N LEU A 141 9.94 -24.42 -8.63
CA LEU A 141 9.27 -23.16 -8.93
C LEU A 141 8.46 -23.29 -10.21
N ARG A 142 7.17 -22.99 -10.17
CA ARG A 142 6.36 -22.90 -11.37
C ARG A 142 6.86 -21.74 -12.23
N PRO A 143 7.08 -21.95 -13.55
CA PRO A 143 7.52 -20.88 -14.45
C PRO A 143 6.60 -19.66 -14.42
N LEU A 144 7.20 -18.47 -14.51
CA LEU A 144 6.49 -17.19 -14.51
C LEU A 144 6.98 -16.32 -15.68
N GLU A 145 6.05 -15.72 -16.41
CA GLU A 145 6.29 -14.84 -17.56
C GLU A 145 6.65 -13.42 -17.06
N ASP A 146 7.78 -13.28 -16.38
CA ASP A 146 8.15 -12.07 -15.63
C ASP A 146 9.14 -11.14 -16.37
N GLU A 147 9.59 -11.49 -17.55
CA GLU A 147 10.66 -10.80 -18.30
C GLU A 147 10.36 -9.31 -18.48
N THR A 148 9.11 -8.96 -18.79
CA THR A 148 8.72 -7.58 -19.04
C THR A 148 8.75 -6.74 -17.76
N LEU A 149 8.32 -7.29 -16.61
CA LEU A 149 8.41 -6.62 -15.31
C LEU A 149 9.88 -6.46 -14.86
N LEU A 150 10.72 -7.47 -15.10
CA LEU A 150 12.16 -7.39 -14.85
C LEU A 150 12.81 -6.28 -15.67
N GLN A 151 12.43 -6.15 -16.96
CA GLN A 151 12.92 -5.07 -17.81
C GLN A 151 12.47 -3.69 -17.28
N VAL A 152 11.19 -3.55 -16.87
CA VAL A 152 10.68 -2.31 -16.26
C VAL A 152 11.48 -1.95 -15.00
N ALA A 153 11.70 -2.91 -14.11
CA ALA A 153 12.46 -2.68 -12.89
C ALA A 153 13.89 -2.22 -13.22
N LYS A 154 14.64 -2.99 -14.00
CA LYS A 154 16.05 -2.74 -14.31
C LYS A 154 16.26 -1.40 -15.04
N SER A 155 15.41 -1.08 -16.03
CA SER A 155 15.53 0.17 -16.80
C SER A 155 15.22 1.44 -15.99
N ASN A 156 14.59 1.30 -14.82
CA ASN A 156 14.26 2.40 -13.91
C ASN A 156 15.09 2.40 -12.61
N GLY A 157 16.12 1.57 -12.50
CA GLY A 157 16.94 1.47 -11.28
C GLY A 157 16.16 0.96 -10.07
N VAL A 158 15.11 0.16 -10.31
CA VAL A 158 14.30 -0.52 -9.28
C VAL A 158 14.85 -1.93 -9.10
N LYS A 159 15.05 -2.39 -7.88
CA LYS A 159 15.51 -3.76 -7.61
C LYS A 159 14.35 -4.74 -7.71
N PRO A 160 14.37 -5.71 -8.64
CA PRO A 160 13.35 -6.74 -8.70
C PRO A 160 13.56 -7.77 -7.59
N LEU A 161 12.50 -8.10 -6.86
CA LEU A 161 12.44 -9.20 -5.91
C LEU A 161 11.58 -10.33 -6.45
N LEU A 162 12.11 -11.55 -6.41
CA LEU A 162 11.36 -12.76 -6.70
C LEU A 162 10.45 -13.06 -5.52
N THR A 163 9.15 -13.29 -5.73
CA THR A 163 8.25 -13.72 -4.65
C THR A 163 7.94 -15.19 -4.77
N ILE A 164 8.16 -15.96 -3.69
CA ILE A 164 7.73 -17.36 -3.57
C ILE A 164 6.54 -17.47 -2.64
N THR A 165 5.58 -18.31 -3.01
CA THR A 165 4.33 -18.55 -2.25
C THR A 165 4.05 -20.04 -2.09
N ASN A 166 3.30 -20.40 -1.03
CA ASN A 166 2.71 -21.72 -0.86
C ASN A 166 1.28 -21.80 -1.45
N ILE A 167 1.03 -21.05 -2.53
CA ILE A 167 -0.24 -21.13 -3.28
C ILE A 167 -0.26 -22.42 -4.09
N LYS A 168 -1.30 -23.23 -3.88
CA LYS A 168 -1.54 -24.46 -4.64
C LYS A 168 -2.17 -24.15 -5.99
N GLU A 169 -1.85 -24.95 -6.99
CA GLU A 169 -2.40 -24.77 -8.34
C GLU A 169 -3.93 -24.79 -8.35
N GLY A 170 -4.53 -23.71 -8.90
CA GLY A 170 -5.99 -23.56 -8.97
C GLY A 170 -6.70 -23.30 -7.64
N ALA A 171 -5.93 -22.95 -6.58
CA ALA A 171 -6.43 -22.69 -5.23
C ALA A 171 -5.73 -21.47 -4.61
N ASP A 172 -5.93 -21.29 -3.31
CA ASP A 172 -5.30 -20.26 -2.49
C ASP A 172 -4.06 -20.80 -1.76
N PHE A 173 -3.58 -20.08 -0.76
CA PHE A 173 -2.52 -20.52 0.14
C PHE A 173 -2.90 -21.84 0.84
N ASP A 174 -1.97 -22.81 0.82
CA ASP A 174 -2.24 -24.18 1.27
C ASP A 174 -1.34 -24.59 2.43
N THR A 175 -1.94 -24.91 3.58
CA THR A 175 -1.24 -25.32 4.81
C THR A 175 -0.52 -26.65 4.64
N GLU A 176 -1.09 -27.62 3.91
CA GLU A 176 -0.46 -28.95 3.71
C GLU A 176 0.76 -28.84 2.82
N LEU A 177 0.68 -28.03 1.76
CA LEU A 177 1.80 -27.72 0.90
C LEU A 177 2.95 -27.05 1.69
N ALA A 178 2.61 -26.05 2.50
CA ALA A 178 3.59 -25.41 3.39
C ALA A 178 4.25 -26.43 4.34
N THR A 179 3.43 -27.31 4.96
CA THR A 179 3.93 -28.36 5.85
C THR A 179 4.88 -29.33 5.13
N THR A 180 4.51 -29.74 3.92
CA THR A 180 5.36 -30.62 3.08
C THR A 180 6.71 -29.97 2.78
N ILE A 181 6.72 -28.70 2.37
CA ILE A 181 7.95 -27.94 2.10
C ILE A 181 8.78 -27.80 3.37
N LEU A 182 8.16 -27.43 4.48
CA LEU A 182 8.85 -27.07 5.72
C LEU A 182 9.32 -28.27 6.55
N THR A 183 8.81 -29.48 6.29
CA THR A 183 9.22 -30.70 7.01
C THR A 183 10.31 -31.48 6.28
N SER A 184 10.44 -31.34 4.97
CA SER A 184 11.42 -32.10 4.17
C SER A 184 12.67 -31.27 3.89
N GLU A 185 13.80 -31.72 4.46
CA GLU A 185 15.09 -31.05 4.19
C GLU A 185 15.48 -31.11 2.71
N GLN A 186 15.18 -32.23 2.04
CA GLN A 186 15.43 -32.37 0.61
C GLN A 186 14.62 -31.35 -0.21
N VAL A 187 13.33 -31.17 0.09
CA VAL A 187 12.46 -30.19 -0.59
C VAL A 187 12.96 -28.76 -0.35
N GLN A 188 13.33 -28.43 0.90
CA GLN A 188 13.91 -27.12 1.22
C GLN A 188 15.19 -26.85 0.43
N ASN A 189 16.09 -27.82 0.35
CA ASN A 189 17.34 -27.69 -0.39
C ASN A 189 17.09 -27.52 -1.90
N THR A 190 16.16 -28.27 -2.46
CA THR A 190 15.71 -28.12 -3.85
C THR A 190 15.16 -26.72 -4.09
N LEU A 191 14.23 -26.26 -3.24
CA LEU A 191 13.62 -24.93 -3.37
C LEU A 191 14.68 -23.82 -3.29
N ILE A 192 15.57 -23.87 -2.30
CA ILE A 192 16.62 -22.85 -2.13
C ILE A 192 17.54 -22.79 -3.35
N ASN A 193 17.91 -23.94 -3.91
CA ASN A 193 18.76 -24.00 -5.10
C ASN A 193 18.01 -23.47 -6.34
N ASN A 194 16.72 -23.80 -6.49
CA ASN A 194 15.90 -23.31 -7.59
C ASN A 194 15.70 -21.78 -7.52
N VAL A 195 15.43 -21.23 -6.31
CA VAL A 195 15.36 -19.78 -6.07
C VAL A 195 16.67 -19.12 -6.48
N LEU A 196 17.81 -19.63 -5.99
CA LEU A 196 19.13 -19.07 -6.33
C LEU A 196 19.42 -19.13 -7.82
N THR A 197 19.14 -20.26 -8.48
CA THR A 197 19.33 -20.45 -9.92
C THR A 197 18.49 -19.47 -10.72
N THR A 198 17.21 -19.35 -10.40
CA THR A 198 16.28 -18.41 -11.05
C THR A 198 16.72 -16.96 -10.86
N MET A 199 17.12 -16.59 -9.65
CA MET A 199 17.61 -15.24 -9.34
C MET A 199 18.85 -14.89 -10.16
N ASN A 200 19.82 -15.79 -10.24
CA ASN A 200 21.03 -15.61 -11.03
C ASN A 200 20.72 -15.48 -12.52
N GLN A 201 19.92 -16.37 -13.07
CA GLN A 201 19.60 -16.41 -14.51
C GLN A 201 18.79 -15.17 -14.96
N LYS A 202 17.81 -14.75 -14.15
CA LYS A 202 16.91 -13.65 -14.51
C LYS A 202 17.38 -12.30 -13.96
N GLY A 203 18.37 -12.28 -13.05
CA GLY A 203 18.96 -11.07 -12.50
C GLY A 203 18.06 -10.37 -11.50
N TYR A 204 17.43 -11.13 -10.61
CA TYR A 204 16.75 -10.61 -9.42
C TYR A 204 17.76 -10.07 -8.40
N SER A 205 17.33 -9.15 -7.55
CA SER A 205 18.14 -8.53 -6.50
C SER A 205 17.88 -9.14 -5.12
N GLY A 206 16.86 -9.98 -5.01
CA GLY A 206 16.47 -10.59 -3.74
C GLY A 206 15.22 -11.44 -3.88
N VAL A 207 14.76 -11.97 -2.75
CA VAL A 207 13.55 -12.78 -2.66
C VAL A 207 12.63 -12.24 -1.55
N ASN A 208 11.34 -12.23 -1.83
CA ASN A 208 10.28 -12.09 -0.83
C ASN A 208 9.65 -13.46 -0.60
N VAL A 209 9.60 -13.91 0.66
CA VAL A 209 8.91 -15.14 1.05
C VAL A 209 7.56 -14.78 1.60
N ASP A 210 6.53 -15.23 0.92
CA ASP A 210 5.14 -14.97 1.25
C ASP A 210 4.39 -16.30 1.43
N PHE A 211 4.65 -16.93 2.57
CA PHE A 211 4.01 -18.18 2.98
C PHE A 211 2.95 -17.86 4.02
N GLU A 212 1.70 -18.19 3.71
CA GLU A 212 0.55 -17.88 4.57
C GLU A 212 -0.16 -19.15 5.05
N PHE A 213 -1.06 -18.99 6.04
CA PHE A 213 -1.87 -20.05 6.65
C PHE A 213 -1.04 -21.24 7.15
N LEU A 214 0.08 -20.94 7.80
CA LEU A 214 1.07 -21.94 8.19
C LEU A 214 0.65 -22.81 9.37
N GLY A 215 -0.20 -22.29 10.26
CA GLY A 215 -0.48 -22.93 11.55
C GLY A 215 0.68 -22.88 12.53
N ILE A 216 0.40 -23.21 13.79
CA ILE A 216 1.41 -23.14 14.88
C ILE A 216 2.52 -24.18 14.73
N GLU A 217 2.21 -25.34 14.18
CA GLU A 217 3.12 -26.48 14.00
C GLU A 217 4.28 -26.14 13.06
N ASN A 218 4.06 -25.23 12.13
CA ASN A 218 5.05 -24.81 11.16
C ASN A 218 5.86 -23.58 11.57
N LYS A 219 5.54 -22.95 12.69
CA LYS A 219 6.20 -21.71 13.16
C LYS A 219 7.73 -21.83 13.19
N GLU A 220 8.26 -22.80 13.95
CA GLU A 220 9.73 -22.96 14.07
C GLU A 220 10.33 -23.58 12.81
N ARG A 221 9.61 -24.44 12.11
CA ARG A 221 10.05 -25.00 10.81
C ARG A 221 10.25 -23.89 9.78
N TYR A 222 9.35 -22.91 9.76
CA TYR A 222 9.44 -21.74 8.89
C TYR A 222 10.65 -20.87 9.25
N ASN A 223 10.87 -20.61 10.54
CA ASN A 223 12.07 -19.92 11.00
C ASN A 223 13.35 -20.63 10.56
N GLN A 224 13.40 -21.97 10.64
CA GLN A 224 14.55 -22.77 10.20
C GLN A 224 14.77 -22.70 8.69
N PHE A 225 13.69 -22.79 7.90
CA PHE A 225 13.76 -22.63 6.46
C PHE A 225 14.32 -21.24 6.09
N LEU A 226 13.82 -20.16 6.72
CA LEU A 226 14.32 -18.81 6.49
C LEU A 226 15.80 -18.66 6.84
N ARG A 227 16.28 -19.29 7.94
CA ARG A 227 17.73 -19.30 8.28
C ARG A 227 18.56 -19.95 7.18
N LYS A 228 18.14 -21.11 6.67
CA LYS A 228 18.82 -21.81 5.57
C LYS A 228 18.85 -20.96 4.31
N LEU A 229 17.71 -20.37 3.94
CA LEU A 229 17.57 -19.50 2.77
C LEU A 229 18.52 -18.28 2.88
N VAL A 230 18.49 -17.57 4.00
CA VAL A 230 19.34 -16.40 4.25
C VAL A 230 20.82 -16.78 4.27
N GLN A 231 21.19 -17.90 4.89
CA GLN A 231 22.57 -18.40 4.89
C GLN A 231 23.10 -18.65 3.48
N LYS A 232 22.24 -19.06 2.56
CA LYS A 232 22.61 -19.32 1.16
C LYS A 232 22.68 -18.05 0.32
N LEU A 233 21.75 -17.11 0.52
CA LEU A 233 21.55 -15.94 -0.35
C LEU A 233 22.35 -14.70 0.08
N ARG A 234 22.44 -14.42 1.38
CA ARG A 234 23.10 -13.21 1.91
C ARG A 234 24.58 -13.08 1.53
N PRO A 235 25.41 -14.15 1.52
CA PRO A 235 26.80 -14.04 1.09
C PRO A 235 26.97 -13.61 -0.38
N GLN A 236 25.92 -13.73 -1.19
CA GLN A 236 25.90 -13.32 -2.59
C GLN A 236 25.31 -11.91 -2.78
N GLY A 237 24.98 -11.22 -1.69
CA GLY A 237 24.47 -9.85 -1.71
C GLY A 237 22.97 -9.74 -1.98
N TYR A 238 22.21 -10.84 -1.94
CA TYR A 238 20.78 -10.84 -2.17
C TYR A 238 20.01 -10.40 -0.92
N ILE A 239 18.95 -9.61 -1.15
CA ILE A 239 18.00 -9.17 -0.12
C ILE A 239 17.00 -10.31 0.13
N VAL A 240 16.69 -10.57 1.40
CA VAL A 240 15.64 -11.51 1.80
C VAL A 240 14.60 -10.77 2.64
N THR A 241 13.34 -10.82 2.20
CA THR A 241 12.19 -10.23 2.91
C THR A 241 11.13 -11.29 3.16
N THR A 242 10.29 -11.07 4.18
CA THR A 242 9.09 -11.88 4.41
C THR A 242 7.85 -10.99 4.45
N ALA A 243 6.73 -11.47 3.87
CA ALA A 243 5.41 -10.93 4.15
C ALA A 243 4.79 -11.72 5.30
N VAL A 244 4.14 -11.05 6.24
CA VAL A 244 3.55 -11.66 7.44
C VAL A 244 2.20 -11.07 7.79
N ALA A 245 1.32 -11.87 8.37
CA ALA A 245 -0.01 -11.44 8.81
C ALA A 245 0.05 -10.36 9.91
N PRO A 246 -0.95 -9.47 10.00
CA PRO A 246 -1.00 -8.40 10.99
C PRO A 246 -1.36 -8.94 12.38
N LYS A 247 -0.45 -8.80 13.34
CA LYS A 247 -0.62 -9.27 14.72
C LYS A 247 -0.51 -8.13 15.72
N THR A 248 -1.28 -8.21 16.80
CA THR A 248 -1.24 -7.29 17.94
C THR A 248 -0.60 -7.92 19.18
N SER A 249 -0.31 -9.23 19.13
CA SER A 249 0.41 -9.95 20.21
C SER A 249 1.21 -11.15 19.66
N ALA A 250 2.13 -11.68 20.47
CA ALA A 250 2.94 -12.86 20.10
C ALA A 250 2.10 -14.13 19.99
N ASP A 251 1.06 -14.24 20.80
CA ASP A 251 0.20 -15.42 20.99
C ASP A 251 -1.17 -15.29 20.31
N GLN A 252 -1.33 -14.31 19.41
CA GLN A 252 -2.54 -14.14 18.61
C GLN A 252 -2.89 -15.45 17.87
N LYS A 253 -4.11 -15.94 18.09
CA LYS A 253 -4.58 -17.21 17.58
C LYS A 253 -5.12 -17.13 16.16
N GLY A 254 -5.01 -18.24 15.45
CA GLY A 254 -5.52 -18.45 14.10
C GLY A 254 -4.44 -18.93 13.13
N VAL A 255 -4.85 -19.77 12.19
CA VAL A 255 -3.95 -20.43 11.21
C VAL A 255 -3.11 -19.41 10.42
N LEU A 256 -3.70 -18.24 10.13
CA LEU A 256 -3.03 -17.14 9.44
C LEU A 256 -1.90 -16.52 10.30
N TYR A 257 -2.07 -16.46 11.62
CA TYR A 257 -1.22 -15.67 12.51
C TYR A 257 -0.13 -16.46 13.21
N GLU A 258 -0.44 -17.68 13.67
CA GLU A 258 0.40 -18.44 14.61
C GLU A 258 1.73 -18.88 14.01
N GLY A 259 1.79 -19.11 12.68
CA GLY A 259 3.01 -19.48 11.97
C GLY A 259 4.01 -18.34 11.78
N HIS A 260 3.62 -17.09 11.97
CA HIS A 260 4.46 -15.91 11.77
C HIS A 260 5.10 -15.44 13.09
N ASP A 261 6.41 -15.66 13.25
CA ASP A 261 7.19 -15.21 14.40
C ASP A 261 7.93 -13.92 14.10
N TYR A 262 7.33 -12.77 14.45
CA TYR A 262 7.90 -11.45 14.19
C TYR A 262 9.33 -11.31 14.74
N GLN A 263 9.56 -11.77 15.99
CA GLN A 263 10.87 -11.66 16.62
C GLN A 263 11.93 -12.49 15.91
N ALA A 264 11.60 -13.73 15.55
CA ALA A 264 12.51 -14.61 14.82
C ALA A 264 12.79 -14.05 13.41
N HIS A 265 11.75 -13.69 12.65
CA HIS A 265 11.90 -13.11 11.31
C HIS A 265 12.80 -11.87 11.33
N SER A 266 12.61 -10.95 12.29
CA SER A 266 13.42 -9.73 12.40
C SER A 266 14.91 -9.98 12.59
N LYS A 267 15.28 -11.10 13.22
CA LYS A 267 16.68 -11.53 13.42
C LYS A 267 17.26 -12.24 12.21
N ILE A 268 16.41 -12.88 11.40
CA ILE A 268 16.82 -13.74 10.29
C ILE A 268 16.91 -12.94 8.99
N VAL A 269 15.81 -12.28 8.58
CA VAL A 269 15.68 -11.61 7.28
C VAL A 269 16.14 -10.16 7.32
N ASP A 270 16.26 -9.53 6.15
CA ASP A 270 16.68 -8.14 6.05
C ASP A 270 15.52 -7.19 6.34
N TYR A 271 14.29 -7.51 5.90
CA TYR A 271 13.09 -6.72 6.17
C TYR A 271 11.86 -7.62 6.36
N VAL A 272 10.95 -7.14 7.20
CA VAL A 272 9.65 -7.78 7.47
C VAL A 272 8.55 -6.83 6.98
N ILE A 273 7.74 -7.30 6.04
CA ILE A 273 6.57 -6.61 5.51
C ILE A 273 5.36 -7.12 6.28
N ILE A 274 4.65 -6.24 6.99
CA ILE A 274 3.41 -6.63 7.65
C ILE A 274 2.25 -6.25 6.75
N MET A 275 1.38 -7.20 6.46
CA MET A 275 0.20 -7.05 5.60
C MET A 275 -0.94 -6.34 6.36
N THR A 276 -0.78 -5.04 6.63
CA THR A 276 -1.72 -4.22 7.39
C THR A 276 -2.95 -3.80 6.55
N TYR A 277 -3.67 -4.79 6.04
CA TYR A 277 -4.90 -4.65 5.26
C TYR A 277 -5.79 -5.90 5.44
N GLU A 278 -6.97 -5.93 4.82
CA GLU A 278 -7.99 -6.99 4.87
C GLU A 278 -8.74 -7.08 6.23
N TRP A 279 -8.85 -5.97 7.00
CA TRP A 279 -9.84 -5.92 8.08
C TRP A 279 -11.26 -5.99 7.52
N GLY A 280 -11.58 -5.14 6.52
CA GLY A 280 -12.70 -5.38 5.62
C GLY A 280 -12.22 -6.16 4.40
N TRP A 281 -12.42 -7.48 4.38
CA TRP A 281 -12.09 -8.33 3.25
C TRP A 281 -13.34 -8.72 2.46
N SER A 282 -13.19 -9.16 1.23
CA SER A 282 -14.31 -9.36 0.32
C SER A 282 -15.39 -10.33 0.79
N GLY A 283 -15.05 -11.31 1.61
CA GLY A 283 -15.98 -12.29 2.19
C GLY A 283 -16.44 -11.94 3.62
N GLY A 284 -15.85 -10.91 4.22
CA GLY A 284 -16.16 -10.45 5.57
C GLY A 284 -17.19 -9.31 5.61
N PRO A 285 -17.50 -8.80 6.82
CA PRO A 285 -18.40 -7.68 6.99
C PRO A 285 -17.83 -6.40 6.33
N PRO A 286 -18.70 -5.44 5.95
CA PRO A 286 -18.30 -4.21 5.28
C PRO A 286 -17.58 -3.25 6.24
N LEU A 287 -16.27 -3.37 6.29
CA LEU A 287 -15.36 -2.53 7.08
C LEU A 287 -14.34 -1.86 6.17
N PRO A 288 -13.65 -0.80 6.62
CA PRO A 288 -12.48 -0.29 5.92
C PRO A 288 -11.44 -1.41 5.70
N VAL A 289 -10.81 -1.44 4.52
CA VAL A 289 -9.81 -2.48 4.19
C VAL A 289 -8.58 -2.36 5.10
N SER A 290 -8.16 -1.12 5.41
CA SER A 290 -6.96 -0.83 6.20
C SER A 290 -7.22 0.36 7.12
N PRO A 291 -8.05 0.20 8.18
CA PRO A 291 -8.36 1.25 9.14
C PRO A 291 -7.13 1.65 9.95
N LEU A 292 -6.88 2.96 10.05
CA LEU A 292 -5.61 3.48 10.60
C LEU A 292 -5.36 3.10 12.06
N PRO A 293 -6.36 3.08 12.97
CA PRO A 293 -6.14 2.67 14.37
C PRO A 293 -5.61 1.25 14.50
N GLN A 294 -6.19 0.31 13.74
CA GLN A 294 -5.79 -1.10 13.76
C GLN A 294 -4.40 -1.29 13.12
N VAL A 295 -4.12 -0.55 12.05
CA VAL A 295 -2.79 -0.53 11.44
C VAL A 295 -1.75 -0.02 12.45
N GLU A 296 -2.04 1.05 13.16
CA GLU A 296 -1.17 1.61 14.18
C GLU A 296 -0.93 0.64 15.34
N GLU A 297 -1.97 -0.03 15.85
CA GLU A 297 -1.87 -1.03 16.90
C GLU A 297 -0.90 -2.16 16.51
N VAL A 298 -1.07 -2.71 15.31
CA VAL A 298 -0.20 -3.76 14.76
C VAL A 298 1.25 -3.28 14.64
N LEU A 299 1.48 -2.08 14.10
CA LEU A 299 2.84 -1.56 13.91
C LEU A 299 3.51 -1.22 15.25
N ARG A 300 2.76 -0.71 16.23
CA ARG A 300 3.29 -0.45 17.58
C ARG A 300 3.67 -1.75 18.28
N TYR A 301 2.85 -2.79 18.18
CA TYR A 301 3.23 -4.12 18.65
C TYR A 301 4.49 -4.62 17.92
N ALA A 302 4.51 -4.56 16.61
CA ALA A 302 5.65 -5.02 15.81
C ALA A 302 6.96 -4.33 16.22
N LEU A 303 6.93 -3.04 16.51
CA LEU A 303 8.09 -2.26 16.97
C LEU A 303 8.63 -2.71 18.32
N THR A 304 7.90 -3.47 19.12
CA THR A 304 8.42 -4.07 20.36
C THR A 304 9.39 -5.23 20.10
N VAL A 305 9.34 -5.84 18.90
CA VAL A 305 10.10 -7.05 18.55
C VAL A 305 10.85 -6.96 17.21
N ILE A 306 10.50 -5.99 16.36
CA ILE A 306 11.16 -5.74 15.07
C ILE A 306 11.84 -4.36 15.12
N PRO A 307 13.15 -4.25 14.85
CA PRO A 307 13.81 -2.96 14.71
C PRO A 307 13.16 -2.10 13.62
N LYS A 308 12.89 -0.82 13.90
CA LYS A 308 12.19 0.10 13.01
C LYS A 308 12.79 0.17 11.58
N ASN A 309 14.11 0.04 11.47
CA ASN A 309 14.83 0.05 10.19
C ASN A 309 14.69 -1.25 9.38
N LYS A 310 13.95 -2.23 9.88
CA LYS A 310 13.58 -3.48 9.18
C LYS A 310 12.08 -3.64 8.96
N LEU A 311 11.27 -2.78 9.57
CA LEU A 311 9.82 -2.87 9.51
C LEU A 311 9.26 -2.11 8.31
N ILE A 312 8.44 -2.79 7.50
CA ILE A 312 7.75 -2.23 6.32
C ILE A 312 6.24 -2.41 6.51
N MET A 313 5.50 -1.33 6.33
CA MET A 313 4.03 -1.32 6.39
C MET A 313 3.44 -1.76 5.05
N GLY A 314 2.57 -2.77 5.05
CA GLY A 314 1.76 -3.15 3.89
C GLY A 314 0.58 -2.19 3.69
N ILE A 315 0.27 -1.82 2.46
CA ILE A 315 -0.81 -0.90 2.10
C ILE A 315 -1.54 -1.43 0.88
N ASN A 316 -2.87 -1.48 0.92
CA ASN A 316 -3.71 -1.89 -0.21
C ASN A 316 -3.89 -0.77 -1.26
N LEU A 317 -4.13 -1.17 -2.52
CA LEU A 317 -4.42 -0.26 -3.65
C LEU A 317 -5.87 -0.37 -4.16
N TYR A 318 -6.74 -1.00 -3.40
CA TYR A 318 -8.11 -1.34 -3.79
C TYR A 318 -9.08 -1.05 -2.66
N GLY A 319 -10.35 -1.14 -2.99
CA GLY A 319 -11.47 -1.17 -2.06
C GLY A 319 -12.46 -2.24 -2.45
N TYR A 320 -13.54 -2.34 -1.71
CA TYR A 320 -14.60 -3.31 -1.95
C TYR A 320 -15.98 -2.65 -1.98
N ASP A 321 -16.87 -3.24 -2.77
CA ASP A 321 -18.28 -2.87 -2.92
C ASP A 321 -19.15 -4.02 -2.40
N TRP A 322 -19.70 -3.87 -1.19
CA TRP A 322 -20.59 -4.85 -0.57
C TRP A 322 -22.04 -4.55 -0.87
N THR A 323 -22.81 -5.58 -1.19
CA THR A 323 -24.28 -5.52 -1.22
C THR A 323 -24.84 -5.72 0.20
N LEU A 324 -25.75 -4.83 0.62
CA LEU A 324 -26.37 -4.91 1.95
C LEU A 324 -27.79 -5.56 1.88
N PRO A 325 -28.28 -6.19 2.98
CA PRO A 325 -27.51 -6.46 4.20
C PRO A 325 -26.40 -7.50 3.96
N TYR A 326 -25.29 -7.35 4.66
CA TYR A 326 -24.23 -8.37 4.66
C TYR A 326 -24.77 -9.69 5.24
N VAL A 327 -24.40 -10.80 4.59
CA VAL A 327 -24.73 -12.16 5.04
C VAL A 327 -23.44 -12.95 5.10
N GLU A 328 -23.10 -13.51 6.26
CA GLU A 328 -21.92 -14.37 6.42
C GLU A 328 -22.01 -15.60 5.51
N GLY A 329 -20.92 -15.91 4.79
CA GLY A 329 -20.91 -16.97 3.78
C GLY A 329 -21.68 -16.63 2.48
N GLY A 330 -22.17 -15.40 2.36
CA GLY A 330 -22.82 -14.88 1.16
C GLY A 330 -21.82 -14.56 0.02
N PRO A 331 -22.30 -13.89 -1.04
CA PRO A 331 -21.44 -13.49 -2.16
C PRO A 331 -20.31 -12.57 -1.72
N PHE A 332 -19.11 -12.78 -2.28
CA PHE A 332 -17.98 -11.90 -2.05
C PHE A 332 -18.23 -10.47 -2.58
N ALA A 333 -17.78 -9.49 -1.84
CA ALA A 333 -17.79 -8.10 -2.29
C ALA A 333 -16.88 -7.93 -3.51
N LYS A 334 -17.27 -7.02 -4.40
CA LYS A 334 -16.53 -6.75 -5.63
C LYS A 334 -15.32 -5.87 -5.35
N ALA A 335 -14.12 -6.34 -5.70
CA ALA A 335 -12.93 -5.51 -5.66
C ALA A 335 -12.98 -4.38 -6.71
N LEU A 336 -12.60 -3.17 -6.30
CA LEU A 336 -12.56 -1.98 -7.13
C LEU A 336 -11.20 -1.27 -6.99
N SER A 337 -10.64 -0.81 -8.10
CA SER A 337 -9.58 0.19 -8.04
C SER A 337 -10.15 1.54 -7.56
N ILE A 338 -9.27 2.41 -7.06
CA ILE A 338 -9.66 3.75 -6.60
C ILE A 338 -10.35 4.56 -7.72
N PRO A 339 -9.86 4.59 -8.98
CA PRO A 339 -10.59 5.22 -10.07
C PRO A 339 -11.96 4.59 -10.34
N GLN A 340 -12.10 3.25 -10.22
CA GLN A 340 -13.40 2.59 -10.38
C GLN A 340 -14.37 2.96 -9.26
N ALA A 341 -13.93 2.96 -8.00
CA ALA A 341 -14.74 3.38 -6.86
C ALA A 341 -15.21 4.84 -7.01
N THR A 342 -14.31 5.73 -7.40
CA THR A 342 -14.62 7.15 -7.63
C THR A 342 -15.61 7.35 -8.79
N ARG A 343 -15.41 6.64 -9.92
CA ARG A 343 -16.33 6.68 -11.06
C ARG A 343 -17.71 6.12 -10.70
N LEU A 344 -17.77 5.06 -9.90
CA LEU A 344 -19.02 4.49 -9.40
C LEU A 344 -19.76 5.51 -8.54
N ALA A 345 -19.08 6.19 -7.62
CA ALA A 345 -19.67 7.27 -6.82
C ALA A 345 -20.27 8.37 -7.70
N TYR A 346 -19.53 8.85 -8.73
CA TYR A 346 -20.05 9.83 -9.68
C TYR A 346 -21.31 9.32 -10.41
N THR A 347 -21.26 8.09 -10.95
CA THR A 347 -22.37 7.50 -11.72
C THR A 347 -23.62 7.30 -10.87
N LYS A 348 -23.45 6.98 -9.59
CA LYS A 348 -24.54 6.79 -8.63
C LYS A 348 -24.95 8.07 -7.91
N GLN A 349 -24.30 9.20 -8.23
CA GLN A 349 -24.53 10.50 -7.56
C GLN A 349 -24.32 10.40 -6.03
N ALA A 350 -23.45 9.50 -5.59
CA ALA A 350 -23.12 9.29 -4.20
C ALA A 350 -22.00 10.24 -3.77
N GLU A 351 -22.13 10.81 -2.58
CA GLU A 351 -21.08 11.62 -1.96
C GLU A 351 -20.06 10.72 -1.28
N ILE A 352 -18.79 10.86 -1.65
CA ILE A 352 -17.70 10.20 -0.97
C ILE A 352 -17.48 10.89 0.38
N GLN A 353 -17.83 10.19 1.44
CA GLN A 353 -17.60 10.59 2.82
C GLN A 353 -16.18 10.17 3.27
N TYR A 354 -15.81 10.59 4.46
CA TYR A 354 -14.52 10.22 5.05
C TYR A 354 -14.71 9.96 6.54
N ASP A 355 -14.45 8.75 6.96
CA ASP A 355 -14.41 8.39 8.35
C ASP A 355 -13.13 8.96 8.98
N GLN A 356 -13.29 9.78 10.03
CA GLN A 356 -12.18 10.48 10.68
C GLN A 356 -11.45 9.60 11.70
N GLU A 357 -12.06 8.54 12.19
CA GLU A 357 -11.47 7.60 13.12
C GLU A 357 -10.63 6.57 12.35
N ASP A 358 -11.24 5.94 11.34
CA ASP A 358 -10.60 4.93 10.51
C ASP A 358 -9.67 5.54 9.44
N GLU A 359 -9.74 6.87 9.24
CA GLU A 359 -9.01 7.60 8.18
C GLU A 359 -9.23 6.96 6.80
N ALA A 360 -10.48 6.64 6.48
CA ALA A 360 -10.87 5.91 5.28
C ALA A 360 -12.07 6.54 4.55
N PRO A 361 -12.03 6.66 3.21
CA PRO A 361 -13.18 7.11 2.42
C PRO A 361 -14.19 5.99 2.20
N PHE A 362 -15.47 6.35 2.21
CA PHE A 362 -16.59 5.45 1.91
C PHE A 362 -17.78 6.20 1.31
N TYR A 363 -18.71 5.43 0.77
CA TYR A 363 -20.03 5.94 0.37
C TYR A 363 -21.03 4.79 0.28
N THR A 364 -22.33 5.14 0.34
CA THR A 364 -23.44 4.22 0.07
C THR A 364 -24.19 4.62 -1.18
N TYR A 365 -24.81 3.64 -1.84
CA TYR A 365 -25.65 3.88 -3.01
C TYR A 365 -26.71 2.76 -3.18
N TYR A 366 -27.71 2.97 -4.02
CA TYR A 366 -28.65 1.93 -4.43
C TYR A 366 -28.39 1.47 -5.86
N ASP A 367 -28.39 0.14 -6.08
CA ASP A 367 -28.31 -0.44 -7.42
C ASP A 367 -29.66 -0.32 -8.17
N GLN A 368 -29.71 -0.83 -9.42
CA GLN A 368 -30.92 -0.83 -10.25
C GLN A 368 -32.05 -1.71 -9.67
N ASN A 369 -31.73 -2.64 -8.80
CA ASN A 369 -32.68 -3.52 -8.10
C ASN A 369 -33.10 -2.96 -6.73
N ARG A 370 -32.72 -1.72 -6.41
CA ARG A 370 -32.94 -1.06 -5.12
C ARG A 370 -32.25 -1.76 -3.94
N LYS A 371 -31.20 -2.52 -4.19
CA LYS A 371 -30.34 -3.04 -3.12
C LYS A 371 -29.36 -1.95 -2.70
N GLU A 372 -29.23 -1.79 -1.41
CA GLU A 372 -28.23 -0.88 -0.84
C GLU A 372 -26.83 -1.49 -0.94
N HIS A 373 -25.87 -0.64 -1.23
CA HIS A 373 -24.45 -0.97 -1.29
C HIS A 373 -23.67 -0.03 -0.41
N ILE A 374 -22.55 -0.52 0.13
CA ILE A 374 -21.52 0.29 0.76
C ILE A 374 -20.17 -0.01 0.12
N VAL A 375 -19.43 1.05 -0.18
CA VAL A 375 -18.07 0.97 -0.75
C VAL A 375 -17.08 1.56 0.24
N TRP A 376 -16.10 0.76 0.67
CA TRP A 376 -14.92 1.23 1.38
C TRP A 376 -13.71 1.12 0.46
N PHE A 377 -12.85 2.15 0.43
CA PHE A 377 -11.68 2.19 -0.45
C PHE A 377 -10.57 3.08 0.12
N GLU A 378 -9.55 3.38 -0.65
CA GLU A 378 -8.48 4.31 -0.27
C GLU A 378 -8.54 5.58 -1.15
N ASP A 379 -8.01 6.70 -0.63
CA ASP A 379 -7.80 7.91 -1.44
C ASP A 379 -6.53 8.66 -0.98
N LEU A 380 -6.28 9.84 -1.53
CA LEU A 380 -5.10 10.63 -1.18
C LEU A 380 -5.06 11.02 0.30
N ARG A 381 -6.22 11.15 0.98
CA ARG A 381 -6.32 11.48 2.42
C ARG A 381 -5.84 10.30 3.24
N SER A 382 -6.41 9.12 3.01
CA SER A 382 -6.07 7.91 3.76
C SER A 382 -4.60 7.50 3.55
N TYR A 383 -4.07 7.65 2.33
CA TYR A 383 -2.62 7.46 2.09
C TYR A 383 -1.78 8.50 2.82
N ALA A 384 -2.19 9.78 2.85
CA ALA A 384 -1.45 10.82 3.56
C ALA A 384 -1.42 10.54 5.07
N ALA A 385 -2.52 10.04 5.66
CA ALA A 385 -2.59 9.62 7.06
C ALA A 385 -1.62 8.46 7.35
N LYS A 386 -1.63 7.42 6.51
CA LYS A 386 -0.67 6.30 6.59
C LYS A 386 0.78 6.77 6.44
N PHE A 387 1.07 7.73 5.55
CA PHE A 387 2.41 8.30 5.39
C PHE A 387 2.86 9.11 6.61
N ASN A 388 1.94 9.78 7.29
CA ASN A 388 2.24 10.47 8.54
C ASN A 388 2.59 9.45 9.64
N LEU A 389 1.86 8.34 9.75
CA LEU A 389 2.16 7.26 10.69
C LEU A 389 3.54 6.64 10.42
N ILE A 390 3.90 6.38 9.16
CA ILE A 390 5.24 5.88 8.79
C ILE A 390 6.34 6.84 9.26
N LYS A 391 6.14 8.15 9.11
CA LYS A 391 7.10 9.18 9.56
C LYS A 391 7.19 9.24 11.08
N GLU A 392 6.05 9.18 11.77
CA GLU A 392 5.97 9.22 13.23
C GLU A 392 6.72 8.03 13.84
N LEU A 393 6.42 6.83 13.36
CA LEU A 393 7.05 5.59 13.85
C LEU A 393 8.50 5.44 13.40
N GLY A 394 8.91 6.16 12.34
CA GLY A 394 10.28 6.11 11.79
C GLY A 394 10.64 4.74 11.23
N ILE A 395 9.67 3.99 10.70
CA ILE A 395 9.86 2.66 10.11
C ILE A 395 10.55 2.73 8.74
N ALA A 396 11.07 1.58 8.26
CA ALA A 396 11.89 1.51 7.06
C ALA A 396 11.18 1.93 5.78
N GLY A 397 9.88 1.65 5.67
CA GLY A 397 9.16 1.97 4.46
C GLY A 397 7.75 1.39 4.36
N MET A 398 7.30 1.26 3.12
CA MET A 398 5.96 0.80 2.75
C MET A 398 6.00 -0.20 1.60
N ALA A 399 5.00 -1.08 1.52
CA ALA A 399 4.82 -2.06 0.46
C ALA A 399 3.37 -2.08 -0.02
N PHE A 400 3.14 -1.97 -1.32
CA PHE A 400 1.81 -1.84 -1.90
C PHE A 400 1.32 -3.15 -2.50
N TRP A 401 0.15 -3.61 -2.08
CA TRP A 401 -0.59 -4.72 -2.62
C TRP A 401 -1.81 -4.23 -3.40
N ASN A 402 -1.93 -4.42 -4.72
CA ASN A 402 -0.89 -4.70 -5.70
C ASN A 402 -1.11 -3.79 -6.95
N LEU A 403 -0.16 -3.77 -7.88
CA LEU A 403 -0.19 -2.90 -9.07
C LEU A 403 -1.27 -3.26 -10.11
N ALA A 404 -2.05 -4.32 -9.92
CA ALA A 404 -3.25 -4.56 -10.75
C ALA A 404 -4.33 -3.47 -10.55
N PHE A 405 -4.24 -2.71 -9.45
CA PHE A 405 -5.15 -1.61 -9.10
C PHE A 405 -4.43 -0.26 -9.24
N PRO A 406 -4.49 0.41 -10.42
CA PRO A 406 -3.72 1.62 -10.68
C PRO A 406 -4.26 2.83 -9.92
N TYR A 407 -3.33 3.62 -9.36
CA TYR A 407 -3.65 4.95 -8.85
C TYR A 407 -2.43 5.89 -9.02
N PRO A 408 -2.20 6.45 -10.22
CA PRO A 408 -1.03 7.27 -10.54
C PRO A 408 -0.77 8.45 -9.59
N PRO A 409 -1.77 9.18 -9.05
CA PRO A 409 -1.54 10.28 -8.11
C PRO A 409 -0.78 9.87 -6.85
N LEU A 410 -0.93 8.63 -6.41
CA LEU A 410 -0.24 8.08 -5.23
C LEU A 410 1.29 8.14 -5.38
N TRP A 411 1.82 7.74 -6.53
CA TRP A 411 3.26 7.70 -6.78
C TRP A 411 3.87 9.10 -6.78
N ILE A 412 3.10 10.10 -7.21
CA ILE A 412 3.49 11.51 -7.16
C ILE A 412 3.44 12.01 -5.71
N LEU A 413 2.42 11.62 -4.93
CA LEU A 413 2.30 11.96 -3.51
C LEU A 413 3.47 11.37 -2.69
N ILE A 414 3.88 10.12 -2.96
CA ILE A 414 5.06 9.51 -2.33
C ILE A 414 6.31 10.35 -2.58
N GLN A 415 6.58 10.71 -3.84
CA GLN A 415 7.74 11.53 -4.19
C GLN A 415 7.68 12.96 -3.63
N ASP A 416 6.47 13.48 -3.38
CA ASP A 416 6.29 14.76 -2.69
C ASP A 416 6.63 14.66 -1.20
N ARG A 417 6.31 13.56 -0.55
CA ARG A 417 6.43 13.36 0.89
C ARG A 417 7.73 12.73 1.35
N PHE A 418 8.40 11.97 0.48
CA PHE A 418 9.59 11.19 0.80
C PHE A 418 10.69 11.30 -0.26
N GLN A 419 11.91 11.05 0.17
CA GLN A 419 13.02 10.68 -0.71
C GLN A 419 13.06 9.16 -0.80
N VAL A 420 12.71 8.62 -1.97
CA VAL A 420 12.70 7.16 -2.20
C VAL A 420 14.13 6.65 -2.33
N LYS A 421 14.49 5.65 -1.52
CA LYS A 421 15.79 4.98 -1.57
C LYS A 421 15.85 4.09 -2.82
N LYS A 422 16.88 4.21 -3.63
CA LYS A 422 17.15 3.35 -4.80
C LYS A 422 18.14 2.24 -4.48
#